data_ca810bc33b39bb81e9d1e8d4ab7b1751
#
_entry.id   ca810bc33b39bb81e9d1e8d4ab7b1751
#
_cell.length_a   1.000
_cell.length_b   1.000
_cell.length_c   1.000
_cell.angle_alpha   90.00
_cell.angle_beta   90.00
_cell.angle_gamma   90.00
#
_symmetry.space_group_name_H-M   'P 1'
#
loop_
_entity.id
_entity.type
_entity.pdbx_description
1 polymer ?
#
loop_
_entity_poly.entity_id
_entity_poly.type
_entity_poly.pdbx_seq_one_letter_code
_entity_poly.pdbx_strand_id
1 'polypeptide(L)'
;MRLSEGIGIYVQRKRADGFAFENGSKTLARFRKQIGDLQLSELTTQHVSNFLNRSQTANKTWRINHSLLRRFFEYFASRNAMPMVLMPQNRPPIRSTSFAHVYTREELRALIRTIPRCQKHGLCGLDRQTLRSAVLLLYGTGAKVDEVSRLRVPDVDIKKGYLTIANNRFGRSRKIPICRDLRLILKSHLAFRLKKRVQHDHFFLARDGRPLTADLLRKSFQRLRRYAGVLGAGDLACRPQLHDLRSTFAVHRIASWIRKKADLNRMLPALAAYMGLAGLTATERYLSLTPERFRKELMKLSPQKAKKHWRDDPALMKFLSSL
;
A
#
# COMPACT_ATOMS: atom_id res chain seq x y z
N MET A 1 3.33 -12.62 -36.70
CA MET A 1 2.65 -12.87 -35.40
C MET A 1 1.74 -11.69 -35.06
N ARG A 2 0.48 -11.92 -34.73
CA ARG A 2 -0.46 -10.86 -34.36
C ARG A 2 -0.21 -10.35 -32.94
N LEU A 3 -0.61 -9.12 -32.67
CA LEU A 3 -0.46 -8.51 -31.33
C LEU A 3 -1.19 -9.30 -30.23
N SER A 4 -2.35 -9.88 -30.53
CA SER A 4 -3.10 -10.76 -29.63
C SER A 4 -2.30 -11.98 -29.19
N GLU A 5 -1.65 -12.65 -30.14
CA GLU A 5 -0.79 -13.81 -29.89
C GLU A 5 0.42 -13.42 -29.06
N GLY A 6 1.09 -12.31 -29.44
CA GLY A 6 2.23 -11.77 -28.70
C GLY A 6 1.88 -11.43 -27.26
N ILE A 7 0.73 -10.80 -27.02
CA ILE A 7 0.24 -10.52 -25.66
C ILE A 7 0.04 -11.83 -24.88
N GLY A 8 -0.56 -12.83 -25.51
CA GLY A 8 -0.78 -14.16 -24.88
C GLY A 8 0.53 -14.79 -24.42
N ILE A 9 1.52 -14.88 -25.32
CA ILE A 9 2.87 -15.41 -25.03
C ILE A 9 3.53 -14.64 -23.88
N TYR A 10 3.52 -13.31 -23.96
CA TYR A 10 4.16 -12.49 -22.93
C TYR A 10 3.50 -12.63 -21.54
N VAL A 11 2.17 -12.68 -21.51
CA VAL A 11 1.41 -12.89 -20.26
C VAL A 11 1.69 -14.28 -19.66
N GLN A 12 1.69 -15.32 -20.49
CA GLN A 12 2.03 -16.68 -20.05
C GLN A 12 3.45 -16.74 -19.48
N ARG A 13 4.41 -16.13 -20.18
CA ARG A 13 5.79 -16.05 -19.68
C ARG A 13 5.87 -15.35 -18.32
N LYS A 14 5.20 -14.20 -18.17
CA LYS A 14 5.18 -13.48 -16.90
C LYS A 14 4.55 -14.27 -15.76
N ARG A 15 3.53 -15.07 -16.07
CA ARG A 15 2.92 -15.98 -15.10
C ARG A 15 3.84 -17.14 -14.73
N ALA A 16 4.54 -17.73 -15.69
CA ALA A 16 5.56 -18.73 -15.45
C ALA A 16 6.73 -18.21 -14.61
N ASP A 17 7.10 -16.92 -14.77
CA ASP A 17 8.07 -16.22 -13.92
C ASP A 17 7.51 -15.91 -12.49
N GLY A 18 6.31 -16.38 -12.13
CA GLY A 18 5.70 -16.23 -10.80
C GLY A 18 4.93 -14.90 -10.59
N PHE A 19 4.71 -14.11 -11.65
CA PHE A 19 3.94 -12.87 -11.54
C PHE A 19 2.45 -13.10 -11.84
N ALA A 20 1.54 -12.60 -11.01
CA ALA A 20 0.10 -12.61 -11.33
C ALA A 20 -0.23 -11.81 -12.60
N PHE A 21 0.52 -10.76 -12.87
CA PHE A 21 0.52 -9.91 -14.07
C PHE A 21 -0.86 -9.40 -14.56
N GLU A 22 -1.87 -9.35 -13.69
CA GLU A 22 -3.24 -8.96 -14.05
C GLU A 22 -3.33 -7.53 -14.61
N ASN A 23 -2.70 -6.56 -13.93
CA ASN A 23 -2.73 -5.16 -14.38
C ASN A 23 -1.95 -4.96 -15.69
N GLY A 24 -0.84 -5.68 -15.86
CA GLY A 24 -0.08 -5.70 -17.10
C GLY A 24 -0.91 -6.25 -18.26
N SER A 25 -1.55 -7.39 -18.04
CA SER A 25 -2.44 -8.01 -19.01
C SER A 25 -3.59 -7.07 -19.42
N LYS A 26 -4.28 -6.45 -18.45
CA LYS A 26 -5.36 -5.46 -18.72
C LYS A 26 -4.85 -4.25 -19.51
N THR A 27 -3.63 -3.79 -19.25
CA THR A 27 -3.04 -2.65 -19.96
C THR A 27 -2.68 -3.01 -21.38
N LEU A 28 -2.10 -4.17 -21.62
CA LEU A 28 -1.79 -4.67 -22.97
C LEU A 28 -3.09 -4.93 -23.78
N ALA A 29 -4.13 -5.47 -23.14
CA ALA A 29 -5.45 -5.63 -23.76
C ALA A 29 -6.07 -4.30 -24.17
N ARG A 30 -5.92 -3.24 -23.34
CA ARG A 30 -6.37 -1.88 -23.70
C ARG A 30 -5.56 -1.29 -24.84
N PHE A 31 -4.25 -1.54 -24.88
CA PHE A 31 -3.39 -1.13 -25.98
C PHE A 31 -3.87 -1.77 -27.29
N ARG A 32 -4.07 -3.08 -27.33
CA ARG A 32 -4.62 -3.79 -28.50
C ARG A 32 -5.99 -3.25 -28.91
N LYS A 33 -6.90 -3.02 -27.95
CA LYS A 33 -8.24 -2.50 -28.25
C LYS A 33 -8.20 -1.13 -28.93
N GLN A 34 -7.19 -0.32 -28.65
CA GLN A 34 -7.07 1.03 -29.20
C GLN A 34 -6.45 1.06 -30.60
N ILE A 35 -5.44 0.23 -30.86
CA ILE A 35 -4.70 0.25 -32.12
C ILE A 35 -5.13 -0.82 -33.11
N GLY A 36 -5.98 -1.77 -32.68
CA GLY A 36 -6.36 -2.95 -33.45
C GLY A 36 -5.40 -4.13 -33.22
N ASP A 37 -5.73 -5.26 -33.83
CA ASP A 37 -4.93 -6.49 -33.76
C ASP A 37 -3.92 -6.58 -34.90
N LEU A 38 -3.00 -5.63 -34.97
CA LEU A 38 -1.96 -5.48 -35.99
C LEU A 38 -0.90 -6.58 -35.88
N GLN A 39 -0.11 -6.75 -36.95
CA GLN A 39 1.13 -7.54 -36.88
C GLN A 39 2.13 -6.84 -35.96
N LEU A 40 2.95 -7.60 -35.23
CA LEU A 40 3.98 -7.01 -34.38
C LEU A 40 5.00 -6.21 -35.18
N SER A 41 5.25 -6.57 -36.43
CA SER A 41 6.13 -5.86 -37.38
C SER A 41 5.57 -4.49 -37.83
N GLU A 42 4.27 -4.30 -37.73
CA GLU A 42 3.58 -3.05 -38.15
C GLU A 42 3.48 -2.03 -37.01
N LEU A 43 3.91 -2.41 -35.81
CA LEU A 43 3.85 -1.53 -34.65
C LEU A 43 4.86 -0.40 -34.77
N THR A 44 4.38 0.84 -34.66
CA THR A 44 5.18 2.06 -34.79
C THR A 44 5.24 2.84 -33.49
N THR A 45 6.23 3.72 -33.38
CA THR A 45 6.33 4.71 -32.29
C THR A 45 5.06 5.56 -32.15
N GLN A 46 4.39 5.85 -33.29
CA GLN A 46 3.14 6.64 -33.29
C GLN A 46 2.00 5.91 -32.58
N HIS A 47 1.85 4.60 -32.77
CA HIS A 47 0.87 3.78 -32.06
C HIS A 47 1.09 3.84 -30.54
N VAL A 48 2.36 3.76 -30.11
CA VAL A 48 2.72 3.86 -28.69
C VAL A 48 2.46 5.26 -28.13
N SER A 49 2.85 6.30 -28.87
CA SER A 49 2.64 7.70 -28.48
C SER A 49 1.17 8.02 -28.33
N ASN A 50 0.32 7.60 -29.27
CA ASN A 50 -1.11 7.80 -29.21
C ASN A 50 -1.76 7.10 -28.01
N PHE A 51 -1.31 5.90 -27.67
CA PHE A 51 -1.79 5.20 -26.47
C PHE A 51 -1.36 5.86 -25.17
N LEU A 52 -0.11 6.29 -25.08
CA LEU A 52 0.45 6.91 -23.88
C LEU A 52 -0.07 8.32 -23.63
N ASN A 53 -0.27 9.10 -24.72
CA ASN A 53 -0.69 10.50 -24.66
C ASN A 53 -2.21 10.70 -24.72
N ARG A 54 -2.98 9.63 -24.63
CA ARG A 54 -4.42 9.72 -24.49
C ARG A 54 -4.78 10.71 -23.39
N SER A 55 -5.68 11.64 -23.70
CA SER A 55 -6.02 12.79 -22.86
C SER A 55 -6.11 12.46 -21.36
N GLN A 56 -5.46 13.26 -20.51
CA GLN A 56 -5.52 13.21 -19.06
C GLN A 56 -4.88 11.99 -18.36
N THR A 57 -4.03 11.21 -19.03
CA THR A 57 -3.28 10.16 -18.33
C THR A 57 -2.32 10.80 -17.33
N ALA A 58 -2.56 10.57 -16.03
CA ALA A 58 -1.67 11.05 -14.98
C ALA A 58 -0.23 10.56 -15.22
N ASN A 59 0.77 11.42 -15.02
CA ASN A 59 2.17 11.11 -15.32
C ASN A 59 2.66 9.77 -14.70
N LYS A 60 2.16 9.42 -13.51
CA LYS A 60 2.48 8.13 -12.88
C LYS A 60 1.98 6.94 -13.71
N THR A 61 0.74 6.99 -14.18
CA THR A 61 0.13 5.95 -15.03
C THR A 61 0.82 5.90 -16.39
N TRP A 62 1.12 7.06 -16.98
CA TRP A 62 1.88 7.17 -18.23
C TRP A 62 3.22 6.42 -18.12
N ARG A 63 4.00 6.68 -17.07
CA ARG A 63 5.32 6.04 -16.85
C ARG A 63 5.21 4.54 -16.62
N ILE A 64 4.18 4.08 -15.91
CA ILE A 64 3.92 2.65 -15.72
C ILE A 64 3.61 1.98 -17.05
N ASN A 65 2.73 2.58 -17.86
CA ASN A 65 2.37 2.05 -19.18
C ASN A 65 3.57 2.08 -20.13
N HIS A 66 4.33 3.18 -20.15
CA HIS A 66 5.57 3.30 -20.93
C HIS A 66 6.57 2.19 -20.59
N SER A 67 6.85 2.00 -19.30
CA SER A 67 7.76 0.95 -18.83
C SER A 67 7.27 -0.46 -19.15
N LEU A 68 5.96 -0.68 -19.15
CA LEU A 68 5.36 -1.96 -19.53
C LEU A 68 5.52 -2.23 -21.02
N LEU A 69 5.15 -1.26 -21.86
CA LEU A 69 5.27 -1.39 -23.33
C LEU A 69 6.74 -1.54 -23.76
N ARG A 70 7.65 -0.75 -23.17
CA ARG A 70 9.08 -0.90 -23.43
C ARG A 70 9.55 -2.34 -23.20
N ARG A 71 9.24 -2.93 -22.05
CA ARG A 71 9.63 -4.33 -21.74
C ARG A 71 8.93 -5.36 -22.63
N PHE A 72 7.73 -5.07 -23.09
CA PHE A 72 7.02 -5.91 -24.04
C PHE A 72 7.72 -5.91 -25.38
N PHE A 73 8.08 -4.75 -25.92
CA PHE A 73 8.80 -4.63 -27.20
C PHE A 73 10.23 -5.18 -27.11
N GLU A 74 10.97 -4.86 -26.05
CA GLU A 74 12.32 -5.43 -25.80
C GLU A 74 12.27 -6.98 -25.79
N TYR A 75 11.22 -7.57 -25.21
CA TYR A 75 11.07 -9.02 -25.17
C TYR A 75 10.95 -9.65 -26.57
N PHE A 76 10.21 -9.04 -27.48
CA PHE A 76 10.05 -9.57 -28.83
C PHE A 76 11.17 -9.16 -29.78
N ALA A 77 11.72 -7.98 -29.64
CA ALA A 77 12.88 -7.53 -30.42
C ALA A 77 14.11 -8.41 -30.11
N SER A 78 14.36 -8.78 -28.87
CA SER A 78 15.47 -9.68 -28.50
C SER A 78 15.32 -11.11 -29.05
N ARG A 79 14.17 -11.46 -29.62
CA ARG A 79 13.86 -12.75 -30.24
C ARG A 79 13.69 -12.66 -31.76
N ASN A 80 14.10 -11.54 -32.34
CA ASN A 80 13.93 -11.25 -33.78
C ASN A 80 12.47 -11.41 -34.28
N ALA A 81 11.48 -11.31 -33.38
CA ALA A 81 10.08 -11.47 -33.72
C ALA A 81 9.42 -10.16 -34.19
N MET A 82 10.10 -9.04 -34.01
CA MET A 82 9.69 -7.71 -34.47
C MET A 82 10.87 -6.76 -34.55
N PRO A 83 10.82 -5.68 -35.38
CA PRO A 83 11.80 -4.61 -35.33
C PRO A 83 11.72 -3.85 -34.00
N MET A 84 12.83 -3.22 -33.61
CA MET A 84 12.85 -2.44 -32.36
C MET A 84 12.01 -1.17 -32.51
N VAL A 85 10.94 -1.08 -31.74
CA VAL A 85 10.09 0.13 -31.71
C VAL A 85 10.77 1.19 -30.86
N LEU A 86 11.04 2.35 -31.47
CA LEU A 86 11.55 3.51 -30.73
C LEU A 86 10.48 4.00 -29.73
N MET A 87 10.80 3.91 -28.47
CA MET A 87 9.89 4.38 -27.43
C MET A 87 9.91 5.91 -27.35
N PRO A 88 8.73 6.56 -27.13
CA PRO A 88 8.68 8.00 -26.87
C PRO A 88 9.55 8.37 -25.67
N GLN A 89 10.11 9.59 -25.69
CA GLN A 89 10.89 10.08 -24.55
C GLN A 89 10.09 9.98 -23.25
N ASN A 90 10.76 9.49 -22.21
CA ASN A 90 10.14 9.32 -20.91
C ASN A 90 9.81 10.69 -20.30
N ARG A 91 8.57 10.88 -19.85
CA ARG A 91 8.19 12.13 -19.17
C ARG A 91 9.00 12.29 -17.88
N PRO A 92 9.53 13.50 -17.62
CA PRO A 92 10.26 13.75 -16.39
C PRO A 92 9.40 13.41 -15.16
N PRO A 93 10.01 12.95 -14.06
CA PRO A 93 9.27 12.69 -12.85
C PRO A 93 8.65 13.99 -12.34
N ILE A 94 7.35 13.99 -12.10
CA ILE A 94 6.78 15.01 -11.23
C ILE A 94 7.39 14.75 -9.86
N ARG A 95 8.06 15.72 -9.28
CA ARG A 95 8.45 15.68 -7.87
C ARG A 95 7.14 15.60 -7.08
N SER A 96 6.73 14.40 -6.74
CA SER A 96 5.61 14.18 -5.84
C SER A 96 6.10 14.53 -4.44
N THR A 97 5.72 15.67 -3.95
CA THR A 97 5.89 16.08 -2.54
C THR A 97 4.92 15.37 -1.61
N SER A 98 4.17 14.37 -2.11
CA SER A 98 3.25 13.59 -1.29
C SER A 98 4.03 12.67 -0.36
N PHE A 99 4.31 13.17 0.83
CA PHE A 99 4.79 12.34 1.94
C PHE A 99 3.64 11.48 2.48
N ALA A 100 3.96 10.24 2.88
CA ALA A 100 2.99 9.40 3.56
C ALA A 100 2.60 10.06 4.91
N HIS A 101 1.31 10.18 5.17
CA HIS A 101 0.83 10.69 6.44
C HIS A 101 1.18 9.70 7.58
N VAL A 102 1.80 10.21 8.63
CA VAL A 102 2.07 9.42 9.84
C VAL A 102 1.01 9.78 10.87
N TYR A 103 0.04 8.88 11.06
CA TYR A 103 -1.04 9.09 12.02
C TYR A 103 -0.51 9.26 13.43
N THR A 104 -0.93 10.31 14.13
CA THR A 104 -0.67 10.48 15.55
C THR A 104 -1.47 9.47 16.37
N ARG A 105 -1.12 9.32 17.64
CA ARG A 105 -1.88 8.44 18.55
C ARG A 105 -3.30 8.98 18.79
N GLU A 106 -3.45 10.29 18.81
CA GLU A 106 -4.72 11.00 18.98
C GLU A 106 -5.63 10.75 17.77
N GLU A 107 -5.10 10.88 16.55
CA GLU A 107 -5.81 10.56 15.31
C GLU A 107 -6.25 9.09 15.27
N LEU A 108 -5.36 8.17 15.63
CA LEU A 108 -5.70 6.74 15.70
C LEU A 108 -6.80 6.46 16.71
N ARG A 109 -6.75 7.11 17.89
CA ARG A 109 -7.82 7.00 18.89
C ARG A 109 -9.15 7.58 18.37
N ALA A 110 -9.10 8.74 17.72
CA ALA A 110 -10.26 9.37 17.10
C ALA A 110 -10.89 8.47 16.05
N LEU A 111 -10.09 7.88 15.15
CA LEU A 111 -10.57 6.90 14.17
C LEU A 111 -11.33 5.75 14.87
N ILE A 112 -10.72 5.12 15.88
CA ILE A 112 -11.35 3.96 16.56
C ILE A 112 -12.62 4.34 17.30
N ARG A 113 -12.65 5.49 17.99
CA ARG A 113 -13.84 5.98 18.71
C ARG A 113 -14.99 6.34 17.78
N THR A 114 -14.69 6.75 16.56
CA THR A 114 -15.69 7.19 15.57
C THR A 114 -16.35 6.03 14.81
N ILE A 115 -15.77 4.82 14.85
CA ILE A 115 -16.34 3.65 14.14
C ILE A 115 -17.84 3.44 14.42
N PRO A 116 -18.35 3.51 15.66
CA PRO A 116 -19.78 3.36 15.92
C PRO A 116 -20.66 4.40 15.22
N ARG A 117 -20.19 5.65 15.14
CA ARG A 117 -20.92 6.75 14.48
C ARG A 117 -20.97 6.56 12.97
N CYS A 118 -19.88 6.10 12.36
CA CYS A 118 -19.79 5.85 10.92
C CYS A 118 -20.81 4.81 10.42
N GLN A 119 -21.35 3.98 11.32
CA GLN A 119 -22.29 2.90 10.97
C GLN A 119 -23.75 3.28 11.13
N LYS A 120 -24.10 4.27 11.96
CA LYS A 120 -25.48 4.69 12.19
C LYS A 120 -26.21 5.13 10.91
N HIS A 121 -25.48 5.61 9.93
CA HIS A 121 -26.05 6.13 8.68
C HIS A 121 -26.16 5.11 7.53
N GLY A 122 -26.05 3.80 7.79
CA GLY A 122 -26.28 2.73 6.79
C GLY A 122 -25.29 2.70 5.61
N LEU A 123 -24.41 3.70 5.50
CA LEU A 123 -23.53 3.92 4.36
C LEU A 123 -22.23 3.10 4.41
N CYS A 124 -21.97 2.34 5.48
CA CYS A 124 -20.77 1.53 5.61
C CYS A 124 -21.07 0.07 5.24
N GLY A 125 -20.46 -0.43 4.16
CA GLY A 125 -20.60 -1.82 3.73
C GLY A 125 -19.89 -2.83 4.63
N LEU A 126 -19.32 -2.39 5.76
CA LEU A 126 -18.64 -3.23 6.74
C LEU A 126 -19.30 -3.11 8.10
N ASP A 127 -19.37 -4.22 8.82
CA ASP A 127 -19.77 -4.21 10.22
C ASP A 127 -18.73 -3.50 11.09
N ARG A 128 -19.19 -2.94 12.21
CA ARG A 128 -18.33 -2.28 13.21
C ARG A 128 -17.14 -3.15 13.62
N GLN A 129 -17.39 -4.42 13.90
CA GLN A 129 -16.38 -5.37 14.34
C GLN A 129 -15.35 -5.62 13.24
N THR A 130 -15.80 -5.80 12.00
CA THR A 130 -14.93 -6.00 10.83
C THR A 130 -14.05 -4.78 10.58
N LEU A 131 -14.63 -3.58 10.52
CA LEU A 131 -13.86 -2.36 10.25
C LEU A 131 -12.83 -2.09 11.36
N ARG A 132 -13.23 -2.23 12.63
CA ARG A 132 -12.32 -2.05 13.77
C ARG A 132 -11.17 -3.03 13.74
N SER A 133 -11.45 -4.31 13.56
CA SER A 133 -10.41 -5.36 13.56
C SER A 133 -9.47 -5.24 12.38
N ALA A 134 -9.96 -4.90 11.17
CA ALA A 134 -9.14 -4.70 9.99
C ALA A 134 -8.20 -3.48 10.14
N VAL A 135 -8.70 -2.34 10.64
CA VAL A 135 -7.89 -1.13 10.87
C VAL A 135 -6.81 -1.39 11.92
N LEU A 136 -7.16 -2.05 13.04
CA LEU A 136 -6.19 -2.38 14.09
C LEU A 136 -5.17 -3.42 13.63
N LEU A 137 -5.56 -4.37 12.79
CA LEU A 137 -4.63 -5.33 12.18
C LEU A 137 -3.63 -4.63 11.26
N LEU A 138 -4.10 -3.75 10.37
CA LEU A 138 -3.25 -2.97 9.48
C LEU A 138 -2.24 -2.11 10.26
N TYR A 139 -2.71 -1.39 11.29
CA TYR A 139 -1.83 -0.59 12.14
C TYR A 139 -0.90 -1.44 13.00
N GLY A 140 -1.38 -2.54 13.58
CA GLY A 140 -0.58 -3.37 14.50
C GLY A 140 0.48 -4.23 13.83
N THR A 141 0.36 -4.48 12.52
CA THR A 141 1.26 -5.35 11.75
C THR A 141 1.96 -4.66 10.59
N GLY A 142 1.48 -3.51 10.16
CA GLY A 142 1.95 -2.88 8.93
C GLY A 142 1.70 -3.73 7.67
N ALA A 143 0.79 -4.69 7.70
CA ALA A 143 0.41 -5.49 6.54
C ALA A 143 -0.17 -4.61 5.41
N LYS A 144 -0.12 -5.10 4.17
CA LYS A 144 -0.76 -4.42 3.04
C LYS A 144 -2.28 -4.62 3.09
N VAL A 145 -3.03 -3.64 2.59
CA VAL A 145 -4.50 -3.73 2.53
C VAL A 145 -4.96 -4.99 1.79
N ASP A 146 -4.29 -5.32 0.67
CA ASP A 146 -4.61 -6.51 -0.13
C ASP A 146 -4.26 -7.82 0.60
N GLU A 147 -3.24 -7.83 1.46
CA GLU A 147 -2.89 -8.97 2.31
C GLU A 147 -3.98 -9.21 3.36
N VAL A 148 -4.44 -8.15 4.02
CA VAL A 148 -5.53 -8.23 5.02
C VAL A 148 -6.85 -8.64 4.38
N SER A 149 -7.19 -8.12 3.20
CA SER A 149 -8.45 -8.47 2.53
C SER A 149 -8.51 -9.94 2.08
N ARG A 150 -7.35 -10.56 1.82
CA ARG A 150 -7.26 -11.97 1.39
C ARG A 150 -7.00 -12.95 2.52
N LEU A 151 -6.87 -12.46 3.76
CA LEU A 151 -6.58 -13.31 4.92
C LEU A 151 -7.70 -14.34 5.12
N ARG A 152 -7.32 -15.59 5.34
CA ARG A 152 -8.23 -16.70 5.58
C ARG A 152 -8.25 -17.09 7.05
N VAL A 153 -9.27 -17.81 7.47
CA VAL A 153 -9.39 -18.30 8.86
C VAL A 153 -8.20 -19.17 9.27
N PRO A 154 -7.71 -20.13 8.42
CA PRO A 154 -6.53 -20.92 8.76
C PRO A 154 -5.23 -20.13 8.88
N ASP A 155 -5.17 -18.94 8.27
CA ASP A 155 -3.98 -18.07 8.33
C ASP A 155 -3.81 -17.37 9.69
N VAL A 156 -4.84 -17.43 10.55
CA VAL A 156 -4.88 -16.72 11.84
C VAL A 156 -4.78 -17.72 13.00
N ASP A 157 -3.58 -18.03 13.42
CA ASP A 157 -3.37 -18.89 14.58
C ASP A 157 -3.46 -18.09 15.89
N ILE A 158 -4.67 -18.05 16.44
CA ILE A 158 -4.94 -17.34 17.70
C ILE A 158 -4.23 -18.03 18.89
N LYS A 159 -4.08 -19.35 18.88
CA LYS A 159 -3.45 -20.07 19.98
C LYS A 159 -1.97 -19.79 20.07
N LYS A 160 -1.25 -19.90 18.95
CA LYS A 160 0.18 -19.63 18.86
C LYS A 160 0.54 -18.16 18.72
N GLY A 161 -0.43 -17.30 18.36
CA GLY A 161 -0.21 -15.85 18.19
C GLY A 161 0.55 -15.48 16.93
N TYR A 162 0.26 -16.13 15.80
CA TYR A 162 0.86 -15.87 14.49
C TYR A 162 -0.18 -15.60 13.42
N LEU A 163 0.22 -14.80 12.43
CA LEU A 163 -0.48 -14.68 11.16
C LEU A 163 0.40 -15.21 10.03
N THR A 164 -0.17 -15.97 9.13
CA THR A 164 0.47 -16.39 7.89
C THR A 164 0.02 -15.45 6.78
N ILE A 165 0.92 -14.63 6.27
CA ILE A 165 0.63 -13.69 5.18
C ILE A 165 1.17 -14.29 3.88
N ALA A 166 0.27 -14.64 2.97
CA ALA A 166 0.63 -15.12 1.65
C ALA A 166 1.24 -14.00 0.80
N ASN A 167 2.37 -14.27 0.15
CA ASN A 167 2.99 -13.33 -0.78
C ASN A 167 2.70 -13.79 -2.22
N ASN A 168 1.80 -13.10 -2.89
CA ASN A 168 1.36 -13.45 -4.24
C ASN A 168 2.44 -13.25 -5.33
N ARG A 169 3.57 -12.58 -5.04
CA ARG A 169 4.58 -12.31 -6.08
C ARG A 169 5.55 -13.47 -6.29
N PHE A 170 5.83 -14.27 -5.26
CA PHE A 170 6.85 -15.32 -5.33
C PHE A 170 6.42 -16.62 -4.64
N GLY A 171 5.14 -16.83 -4.39
CA GLY A 171 4.63 -18.03 -3.70
C GLY A 171 5.12 -18.19 -2.24
N ARG A 172 5.90 -17.24 -1.73
CA ARG A 172 6.45 -17.29 -0.36
C ARG A 172 5.48 -16.68 0.63
N SER A 173 5.06 -17.45 1.61
CA SER A 173 4.35 -16.94 2.78
C SER A 173 5.33 -16.49 3.86
N ARG A 174 4.91 -15.52 4.68
CA ARG A 174 5.65 -15.14 5.90
C ARG A 174 4.77 -15.30 7.13
N LYS A 175 5.31 -15.85 8.18
CA LYS A 175 4.67 -15.89 9.49
C LYS A 175 5.09 -14.66 10.28
N ILE A 176 4.13 -13.90 10.78
CA ILE A 176 4.36 -12.71 11.60
C ILE A 176 3.75 -12.89 12.98
N PRO A 177 4.52 -12.70 14.06
CA PRO A 177 3.97 -12.76 15.41
C PRO A 177 3.09 -11.54 15.69
N ILE A 178 2.02 -11.74 16.45
CA ILE A 178 1.10 -10.69 16.89
C ILE A 178 1.12 -10.54 18.40
N CYS A 179 0.99 -9.29 18.88
CA CYS A 179 0.96 -9.01 20.30
C CYS A 179 -0.35 -9.52 20.95
N ARG A 180 -0.34 -9.63 22.28
CA ARG A 180 -1.48 -10.11 23.08
C ARG A 180 -2.77 -9.35 22.76
N ASP A 181 -2.72 -8.02 22.71
CA ASP A 181 -3.90 -7.18 22.50
C ASP A 181 -4.52 -7.41 21.12
N LEU A 182 -3.68 -7.46 20.08
CA LEU A 182 -4.14 -7.75 18.71
C LEU A 182 -4.74 -9.17 18.63
N ARG A 183 -4.14 -10.13 19.33
CA ARG A 183 -4.65 -11.51 19.42
C ARG A 183 -6.06 -11.56 20.02
N LEU A 184 -6.32 -10.79 21.08
CA LEU A 184 -7.66 -10.69 21.70
C LEU A 184 -8.68 -10.07 20.73
N ILE A 185 -8.29 -9.03 20.02
CA ILE A 185 -9.14 -8.38 19.01
C ILE A 185 -9.50 -9.37 17.90
N LEU A 186 -8.52 -10.10 17.37
CA LEU A 186 -8.74 -11.08 16.31
C LEU A 186 -9.56 -12.28 16.81
N LYS A 187 -9.38 -12.72 18.07
CA LYS A 187 -10.20 -13.75 18.70
C LYS A 187 -11.68 -13.33 18.75
N SER A 188 -11.94 -12.11 19.21
CA SER A 188 -13.30 -11.55 19.25
C SER A 188 -13.89 -11.43 17.84
N HIS A 189 -13.08 -11.02 16.85
CA HIS A 189 -13.52 -10.95 15.45
C HIS A 189 -13.85 -12.33 14.88
N LEU A 190 -13.00 -13.34 15.16
CA LEU A 190 -13.25 -14.72 14.71
C LEU A 190 -14.57 -15.26 15.26
N ALA A 191 -14.84 -15.05 16.55
CA ALA A 191 -16.11 -15.44 17.15
C ALA A 191 -17.32 -14.74 16.48
N PHE A 192 -17.19 -13.45 16.17
CA PHE A 192 -18.20 -12.71 15.42
C PHE A 192 -18.38 -13.25 14.00
N ARG A 193 -17.27 -13.54 13.30
CA ARG A 193 -17.27 -14.06 11.94
C ARG A 193 -17.95 -15.43 11.86
N LEU A 194 -17.68 -16.33 12.80
CA LEU A 194 -18.26 -17.68 12.83
C LEU A 194 -19.80 -17.68 12.98
N LYS A 195 -20.36 -16.68 13.63
CA LYS A 195 -21.84 -16.52 13.73
C LYS A 195 -22.52 -16.28 12.38
N LYS A 196 -21.79 -15.81 11.37
CA LYS A 196 -22.36 -15.50 10.04
C LYS A 196 -22.68 -16.72 9.18
N ARG A 197 -22.28 -17.94 9.57
CA ARG A 197 -22.55 -19.22 8.88
C ARG A 197 -22.33 -19.18 7.36
N VAL A 198 -21.24 -18.57 6.90
CA VAL A 198 -20.92 -18.40 5.46
C VAL A 198 -19.95 -19.49 5.04
N GLN A 199 -20.09 -20.02 3.82
CA GLN A 199 -19.25 -21.09 3.28
C GLN A 199 -17.82 -20.67 2.91
N HIS A 200 -17.51 -19.37 2.91
CA HIS A 200 -16.17 -18.87 2.60
C HIS A 200 -15.22 -18.97 3.79
N ASP A 201 -13.97 -19.29 3.53
CA ASP A 201 -12.90 -19.35 4.52
C ASP A 201 -12.20 -18.00 4.79
N HIS A 202 -12.61 -16.92 4.11
CA HIS A 202 -12.08 -15.57 4.34
C HIS A 202 -12.30 -15.11 5.78
N PHE A 203 -11.24 -14.56 6.37
CA PHE A 203 -11.28 -14.08 7.76
C PHE A 203 -12.14 -12.83 7.91
N PHE A 204 -12.03 -11.90 6.96
CA PHE A 204 -12.83 -10.68 6.94
C PHE A 204 -13.94 -10.77 5.88
N LEU A 205 -15.14 -10.44 6.28
CA LEU A 205 -16.32 -10.41 5.43
C LEU A 205 -16.94 -9.02 5.40
N ALA A 206 -17.55 -8.68 4.29
CA ALA A 206 -18.44 -7.54 4.16
C ALA A 206 -19.74 -7.79 4.92
N ARG A 207 -20.59 -6.78 5.02
CA ARG A 207 -21.87 -6.87 5.71
C ARG A 207 -22.81 -7.89 5.08
N ASP A 208 -22.76 -8.01 3.76
CA ASP A 208 -23.54 -8.95 2.95
C ASP A 208 -23.01 -10.40 2.97
N GLY A 209 -21.96 -10.67 3.75
CA GLY A 209 -21.35 -11.98 3.87
C GLY A 209 -20.30 -12.29 2.80
N ARG A 210 -20.12 -11.46 1.77
CA ARG A 210 -19.08 -11.65 0.74
C ARG A 210 -17.69 -11.39 1.32
N PRO A 211 -16.63 -11.94 0.69
CA PRO A 211 -15.26 -11.64 1.07
C PRO A 211 -14.97 -10.13 1.04
N LEU A 212 -14.23 -9.65 2.05
CA LEU A 212 -13.79 -8.26 2.11
C LEU A 212 -12.89 -7.94 0.93
N THR A 213 -13.23 -6.90 0.16
CA THR A 213 -12.36 -6.37 -0.89
C THR A 213 -11.52 -5.20 -0.37
N ALA A 214 -10.32 -5.05 -0.93
CA ALA A 214 -9.45 -3.91 -0.58
C ALA A 214 -10.12 -2.56 -0.89
N ASP A 215 -10.92 -2.49 -1.94
CA ASP A 215 -11.67 -1.27 -2.32
C ASP A 215 -12.76 -0.92 -1.32
N LEU A 216 -13.53 -1.91 -0.86
CA LEU A 216 -14.54 -1.69 0.15
C LEU A 216 -13.93 -1.19 1.46
N LEU A 217 -12.77 -1.78 1.86
CA LEU A 217 -12.06 -1.34 3.05
C LEU A 217 -11.51 0.08 2.90
N ARG A 218 -10.94 0.44 1.72
CA ARG A 218 -10.49 1.81 1.44
C ARG A 218 -11.64 2.82 1.50
N LYS A 219 -12.77 2.52 0.86
CA LYS A 219 -13.97 3.38 0.87
C LYS A 219 -14.53 3.56 2.29
N SER A 220 -14.62 2.46 3.06
CA SER A 220 -15.10 2.50 4.45
C SER A 220 -14.15 3.32 5.34
N PHE A 221 -12.83 3.19 5.16
CA PHE A 221 -11.85 3.98 5.88
C PHE A 221 -11.87 5.46 5.50
N GLN A 222 -12.07 5.80 4.24
CA GLN A 222 -12.21 7.20 3.81
C GLN A 222 -13.41 7.88 4.48
N ARG A 223 -14.53 7.18 4.61
CA ARG A 223 -15.71 7.66 5.36
C ARG A 223 -15.36 7.83 6.83
N LEU A 224 -14.82 6.78 7.46
CA LEU A 224 -14.40 6.81 8.87
C LEU A 224 -13.50 8.01 9.16
N ARG A 225 -12.51 8.26 8.31
CA ARG A 225 -11.56 9.36 8.44
C ARG A 225 -12.27 10.73 8.44
N ARG A 226 -13.22 10.92 7.50
CA ARG A 226 -14.02 12.16 7.44
C ARG A 226 -14.82 12.38 8.71
N TYR A 227 -15.51 11.35 9.21
CA TYR A 227 -16.27 11.43 10.45
C TYR A 227 -15.40 11.64 11.69
N ALA A 228 -14.18 11.18 11.67
CA ALA A 228 -13.21 11.37 12.74
C ALA A 228 -12.50 12.74 12.70
N GLY A 229 -12.78 13.57 11.68
CA GLY A 229 -12.12 14.87 11.52
C GLY A 229 -10.62 14.78 11.16
N VAL A 230 -10.15 13.59 10.73
CA VAL A 230 -8.74 13.39 10.35
C VAL A 230 -8.59 13.78 8.87
N LEU A 231 -8.38 15.06 8.60
CA LEU A 231 -8.39 15.61 7.24
C LEU A 231 -7.00 15.77 6.62
N GLY A 232 -5.92 15.74 7.43
CA GLY A 232 -4.56 16.07 7.03
C GLY A 232 -4.30 17.57 7.10
N ALA A 233 -3.04 17.97 7.07
CA ALA A 233 -2.66 19.37 7.09
C ALA A 233 -2.97 20.02 5.73
N GLY A 234 -3.96 20.87 5.70
CA GLY A 234 -4.32 21.93 4.73
C GLY A 234 -4.22 21.71 3.22
N ASP A 235 -3.38 20.85 2.74
CA ASP A 235 -3.11 20.70 1.32
C ASP A 235 -3.72 19.40 0.74
N LEU A 236 -4.35 19.51 -0.43
CA LEU A 236 -4.94 18.38 -1.18
C LEU A 236 -3.96 17.23 -1.44
N ALA A 237 -2.66 17.51 -1.42
CA ALA A 237 -1.58 16.56 -1.64
C ALA A 237 -1.36 15.56 -0.49
N CYS A 238 -1.73 15.92 0.75
CA CYS A 238 -1.47 15.14 1.97
C CYS A 238 -2.74 14.56 2.60
N ARG A 239 -3.67 14.04 1.81
CA ARG A 239 -4.86 13.37 2.39
C ARG A 239 -4.47 12.03 3.00
N PRO A 240 -4.67 11.86 4.34
CA PRO A 240 -4.36 10.61 5.02
C PRO A 240 -5.09 9.41 4.39
N GLN A 241 -4.37 8.35 4.06
CA GLN A 241 -4.91 7.17 3.39
C GLN A 241 -4.84 5.93 4.29
N LEU A 242 -5.63 4.91 3.96
CA LEU A 242 -5.56 3.62 4.67
C LEU A 242 -4.16 2.99 4.61
N HIS A 243 -3.46 3.16 3.47
CA HIS A 243 -2.10 2.64 3.30
C HIS A 243 -1.09 3.31 4.24
N ASP A 244 -1.35 4.52 4.68
CA ASP A 244 -0.47 5.27 5.57
C ASP A 244 -0.40 4.65 6.98
N LEU A 245 -1.37 3.80 7.37
CA LEU A 245 -1.27 2.99 8.59
C LEU A 245 -0.02 2.09 8.59
N ARG A 246 0.40 1.61 7.40
CA ARG A 246 1.63 0.82 7.27
C ARG A 246 2.87 1.68 7.53
N SER A 247 2.91 2.90 6.98
CA SER A 247 3.99 3.86 7.24
C SER A 247 4.01 4.25 8.73
N THR A 248 2.84 4.51 9.29
CA THR A 248 2.66 4.82 10.71
C THR A 248 3.18 3.69 11.62
N PHE A 249 2.85 2.43 11.32
CA PHE A 249 3.39 1.28 12.05
C PHE A 249 4.92 1.29 12.06
N ALA A 250 5.53 1.42 10.87
CA ALA A 250 6.99 1.42 10.74
C ALA A 250 7.64 2.58 11.52
N VAL A 251 7.14 3.80 11.32
CA VAL A 251 7.65 5.00 12.01
C VAL A 251 7.51 4.87 13.52
N HIS A 252 6.35 4.44 14.03
CA HIS A 252 6.13 4.26 15.47
C HIS A 252 7.05 3.17 16.08
N ARG A 253 7.36 2.10 15.31
CA ARG A 253 8.32 1.09 15.75
C ARG A 253 9.73 1.64 15.80
N ILE A 254 10.19 2.29 14.75
CA ILE A 254 11.51 2.91 14.69
C ILE A 254 11.67 3.96 15.80
N ALA A 255 10.70 4.85 15.96
CA ALA A 255 10.70 5.85 17.03
C ALA A 255 10.77 5.22 18.43
N SER A 256 10.07 4.10 18.63
CA SER A 256 10.15 3.36 19.90
C SER A 256 11.53 2.76 20.14
N TRP A 257 12.19 2.22 19.11
CA TRP A 257 13.54 1.66 19.20
C TRP A 257 14.59 2.72 19.46
N ILE A 258 14.51 3.87 18.76
CA ILE A 258 15.41 5.00 19.00
C ILE A 258 15.31 5.46 20.46
N ARG A 259 14.08 5.61 21.00
CA ARG A 259 13.88 6.00 22.41
C ARG A 259 14.43 4.98 23.39
N LYS A 260 14.36 3.69 23.05
CA LYS A 260 14.90 2.59 23.86
C LYS A 260 16.39 2.33 23.62
N LYS A 261 17.05 3.13 22.78
CA LYS A 261 18.46 2.95 22.39
C LYS A 261 18.76 1.54 21.82
N ALA A 262 17.79 0.92 21.16
CA ALA A 262 17.95 -0.38 20.52
C ALA A 262 18.89 -0.27 19.30
N ASP A 263 19.60 -1.35 19.01
CA ASP A 263 20.46 -1.43 17.82
C ASP A 263 19.61 -1.46 16.54
N LEU A 264 19.61 -0.34 15.82
CA LEU A 264 18.86 -0.18 14.58
C LEU A 264 19.40 -1.07 13.45
N ASN A 265 20.71 -1.37 13.42
CA ASN A 265 21.30 -2.22 12.39
C ASN A 265 20.70 -3.63 12.42
N ARG A 266 20.39 -4.13 13.63
CA ARG A 266 19.71 -5.40 13.84
C ARG A 266 18.19 -5.30 13.64
N MET A 267 17.58 -4.20 14.07
CA MET A 267 16.13 -4.07 14.09
C MET A 267 15.52 -3.72 12.72
N LEU A 268 16.22 -2.96 11.86
CA LEU A 268 15.70 -2.58 10.55
C LEU A 268 15.57 -3.76 9.58
N PRO A 269 16.53 -4.69 9.46
CA PRO A 269 16.35 -5.92 8.69
C PRO A 269 15.17 -6.77 9.19
N ALA A 270 15.02 -6.90 10.52
CA ALA A 270 13.89 -7.61 11.12
C ALA A 270 12.54 -6.96 10.77
N LEU A 271 12.46 -5.61 10.77
CA LEU A 271 11.27 -4.88 10.34
C LEU A 271 10.99 -5.11 8.85
N ALA A 272 12.02 -5.10 8.00
CA ALA A 272 11.88 -5.37 6.57
C ALA A 272 11.29 -6.77 6.33
N ALA A 273 11.81 -7.78 6.99
CA ALA A 273 11.31 -9.17 6.92
C ALA A 273 9.86 -9.27 7.44
N TYR A 274 9.58 -8.68 8.61
CA TYR A 274 8.25 -8.66 9.22
C TYR A 274 7.20 -8.03 8.28
N MET A 275 7.52 -6.88 7.70
CA MET A 275 6.63 -6.17 6.78
C MET A 275 6.60 -6.78 5.36
N GLY A 276 7.52 -7.67 5.01
CA GLY A 276 7.64 -8.22 3.66
C GLY A 276 8.06 -7.14 2.65
N LEU A 277 9.11 -6.39 3.00
CA LEU A 277 9.76 -5.43 2.12
C LEU A 277 10.82 -6.14 1.28
N ALA A 278 11.04 -5.66 0.04
CA ALA A 278 11.98 -6.29 -0.88
C ALA A 278 13.46 -6.04 -0.52
N GLY A 279 13.74 -5.11 0.39
CA GLY A 279 15.11 -4.77 0.80
C GLY A 279 15.15 -3.65 1.84
N LEU A 280 16.35 -3.35 2.33
CA LEU A 280 16.61 -2.32 3.35
C LEU A 280 16.28 -0.91 2.87
N THR A 281 16.54 -0.58 1.60
CA THR A 281 16.21 0.73 1.00
C THR A 281 14.75 1.10 1.15
N ALA A 282 13.84 0.10 1.11
CA ALA A 282 12.42 0.34 1.37
C ALA A 282 12.15 0.69 2.86
N THR A 283 13.02 0.27 3.76
CA THR A 283 12.92 0.55 5.21
C THR A 283 13.52 1.92 5.53
N GLU A 284 14.55 2.34 4.82
CA GLU A 284 15.20 3.67 4.97
C GLU A 284 14.22 4.82 4.76
N ARG A 285 13.25 4.64 3.86
CA ARG A 285 12.16 5.61 3.69
C ARG A 285 11.41 5.90 4.99
N TYR A 286 11.16 4.88 5.82
CA TYR A 286 10.49 5.07 7.10
C TYR A 286 11.40 5.71 8.14
N LEU A 287 12.70 5.48 8.02
CA LEU A 287 13.70 6.12 8.88
C LEU A 287 13.75 7.64 8.63
N SER A 288 13.69 8.06 7.36
CA SER A 288 13.62 9.49 7.02
C SER A 288 12.33 10.18 7.49
N LEU A 289 11.24 9.43 7.64
CA LEU A 289 9.96 9.92 8.18
C LEU A 289 9.91 9.92 9.71
N THR A 290 11.00 9.53 10.41
CA THR A 290 11.01 9.40 11.87
C THR A 290 11.72 10.59 12.51
N PRO A 291 10.98 11.56 13.08
CA PRO A 291 11.57 12.80 13.64
C PRO A 291 12.58 12.54 14.74
N GLU A 292 12.39 11.47 15.52
CA GLU A 292 13.27 11.10 16.63
C GLU A 292 14.72 10.84 16.20
N ARG A 293 14.96 10.51 14.91
CA ARG A 293 16.32 10.37 14.35
C ARG A 293 17.10 11.68 14.42
N PHE A 294 16.43 12.78 14.19
CA PHE A 294 17.03 14.13 14.10
C PHE A 294 16.92 14.90 15.42
N ARG A 295 16.54 14.24 16.50
CA ARG A 295 16.26 14.91 17.78
C ARG A 295 17.44 15.74 18.31
N LYS A 296 18.67 15.25 18.15
CA LYS A 296 19.88 15.97 18.60
C LYS A 296 20.10 17.25 17.79
N GLU A 297 19.92 17.17 16.47
CA GLU A 297 20.06 18.26 15.54
C GLU A 297 18.93 19.27 15.74
N LEU A 298 17.69 18.81 15.91
CA LEU A 298 16.53 19.66 16.19
C LEU A 298 16.64 20.36 17.54
N MET A 299 17.22 19.74 18.55
CA MET A 299 17.49 20.39 19.84
C MET A 299 18.52 21.51 19.73
N LYS A 300 19.46 21.47 18.78
CA LYS A 300 20.42 22.56 18.54
C LYS A 300 19.75 23.78 17.90
N LEU A 301 18.69 23.57 17.12
CA LEU A 301 17.92 24.62 16.44
C LEU A 301 16.88 25.27 17.37
N SER A 302 16.55 24.66 18.50
CA SER A 302 15.59 25.21 19.47
C SER A 302 16.29 26.17 20.43
N PRO A 303 16.02 27.49 20.39
CA PRO A 303 16.67 28.47 21.26
C PRO A 303 16.21 28.43 22.73
N GLN A 304 15.20 27.64 23.07
CA GLN A 304 14.62 27.60 24.41
C GLN A 304 14.93 26.30 25.18
N LYS A 305 15.72 26.41 26.21
CA LYS A 305 15.99 25.36 27.21
C LYS A 305 14.78 25.01 28.10
N ALA A 306 13.63 25.64 27.94
CA ALA A 306 12.47 25.51 28.82
C ALA A 306 11.30 24.83 28.12
N LYS A 307 10.95 23.64 28.60
CA LYS A 307 9.64 22.94 28.59
C LYS A 307 8.75 22.90 27.34
N LYS A 308 9.04 23.55 26.23
CA LYS A 308 8.28 23.38 24.99
C LYS A 308 8.82 22.21 24.18
N HIS A 309 7.97 21.27 23.88
CA HIS A 309 8.31 20.21 22.93
C HIS A 309 8.53 20.81 21.55
N TRP A 310 9.61 20.43 20.84
CA TRP A 310 9.89 20.86 19.47
C TRP A 310 8.68 20.67 18.50
N ARG A 311 7.76 19.75 18.84
CA ARG A 311 6.48 19.54 18.12
C ARG A 311 5.49 20.70 18.27
N ASP A 312 5.68 21.55 19.26
CA ASP A 312 4.84 22.71 19.55
C ASP A 312 5.37 23.98 18.90
N ASP A 313 6.50 23.89 18.16
CA ASP A 313 7.08 25.01 17.43
C ASP A 313 6.56 25.03 15.99
N PRO A 314 5.67 26.00 15.64
CA PRO A 314 5.07 26.07 14.30
C PRO A 314 6.11 26.33 13.19
N ALA A 315 7.18 27.07 13.48
CA ALA A 315 8.22 27.40 12.52
C ALA A 315 9.05 26.15 12.20
N LEU A 316 9.40 25.36 13.22
CA LEU A 316 10.10 24.11 13.04
C LEU A 316 9.25 23.06 12.32
N MET A 317 7.96 22.98 12.64
CA MET A 317 7.04 22.07 11.95
C MET A 317 6.86 22.45 10.48
N LYS A 318 6.82 23.76 10.18
CA LYS A 318 6.77 24.27 8.80
C LYS A 318 8.07 23.95 8.04
N PHE A 319 9.23 24.10 8.66
CA PHE A 319 10.52 23.74 8.09
C PHE A 319 10.62 22.23 7.81
N LEU A 320 10.21 21.38 8.75
CA LEU A 320 10.21 19.94 8.58
C LEU A 320 9.22 19.46 7.52
N SER A 321 8.15 20.19 7.27
CA SER A 321 7.22 19.91 6.19
C SER A 321 7.72 20.37 4.82
N SER A 322 8.76 21.24 4.77
CA SER A 322 9.40 21.72 3.55
C SER A 322 10.64 20.91 3.13
N LEU A 323 11.14 20.01 3.99
CA LEU A 323 12.18 19.02 3.69
C LEU A 323 11.56 17.76 3.10
#